data_d3a40005e878c1eed8650ed7ce7db69d
#
_entry.id   d3a40005e878c1eed8650ed7ce7db69d
#
_cell.length_a   1.000
_cell.length_b   1.000
_cell.length_c   1.000
_cell.angle_alpha   90.00
_cell.angle_beta   90.00
_cell.angle_gamma   90.00
#
_symmetry.space_group_name_H-M   'P 1'
#
loop_
_entity.id
_entity.type
_entity.pdbx_description
1 polymer ?
#
loop_
_entity_poly.entity_id
_entity_poly.type
_entity_poly.pdbx_seq_one_letter_code
_entity_poly.pdbx_strand_id
1 'polypeptide(L)'
;MKLHIYILILFSIFSFIVPMTVMATEEPKYELIEKSGKLELRQYQPMLIAEVLVDGNMDQASGIGFRLIADYIFGNNITKAGNSQKIKMTAPVTIEPRSEEISMTIPISLKKNSGRWQVSFAMPRKYTLDTIPLPNNKQIMLRKIPARKVAILEFSGFVNEKNTASRAQELLKWMDKKNLISTGSIELSRYDPPWTLPFLRRNEISVGYAKNKAKEF
;
A
#
# COMPACT_ATOMS: atom_id res chain seq x y z
N MET A 1 -28.04 -34.99 -39.02
CA MET A 1 -27.21 -35.65 -37.98
C MET A 1 -25.91 -34.88 -37.64
N LYS A 2 -25.20 -34.30 -38.56
CA LYS A 2 -23.96 -33.52 -38.28
C LYS A 2 -24.21 -32.20 -37.54
N LEU A 3 -25.31 -31.50 -37.75
CA LEU A 3 -25.61 -30.19 -37.12
C LEU A 3 -25.90 -30.32 -35.61
N HIS A 4 -26.51 -31.39 -35.16
CA HIS A 4 -26.82 -31.63 -33.74
C HIS A 4 -25.56 -31.93 -32.90
N ILE A 5 -24.51 -32.50 -33.52
CA ILE A 5 -23.24 -32.79 -32.86
C ILE A 5 -22.48 -31.49 -32.55
N TYR A 6 -22.51 -30.49 -33.43
CA TYR A 6 -21.86 -29.19 -33.22
C TYR A 6 -22.53 -28.37 -32.10
N ILE A 7 -23.87 -28.45 -32.00
CA ILE A 7 -24.61 -27.78 -30.92
C ILE A 7 -24.31 -28.39 -29.58
N LEU A 8 -24.15 -29.72 -29.48
CA LEU A 8 -23.77 -30.43 -28.26
C LEU A 8 -22.31 -30.11 -27.81
N ILE A 9 -21.37 -29.95 -28.76
CA ILE A 9 -20.00 -29.57 -28.50
C ILE A 9 -19.91 -28.12 -28.02
N LEU A 10 -20.66 -27.20 -28.60
CA LEU A 10 -20.73 -25.80 -28.19
C LEU A 10 -21.32 -25.65 -26.76
N PHE A 11 -22.32 -26.47 -26.41
CA PHE A 11 -22.93 -26.45 -25.08
C PHE A 11 -22.02 -27.07 -24.02
N SER A 12 -21.15 -28.02 -24.38
CA SER A 12 -20.17 -28.66 -23.50
C SER A 12 -19.00 -27.72 -23.13
N ILE A 13 -18.63 -26.78 -24.02
CA ILE A 13 -17.55 -25.81 -23.76
C ILE A 13 -18.02 -24.69 -22.83
N PHE A 14 -19.32 -24.39 -22.78
CA PHE A 14 -19.87 -23.33 -21.90
C PHE A 14 -20.01 -23.76 -20.44
N SER A 15 -19.95 -25.06 -20.14
CA SER A 15 -20.14 -25.58 -18.76
C SER A 15 -18.91 -25.57 -17.86
N PHE A 16 -17.76 -25.05 -18.32
CA PHE A 16 -16.52 -25.06 -17.53
C PHE A 16 -16.03 -23.64 -17.12
N ILE A 17 -16.92 -22.65 -17.09
CA ILE A 17 -16.61 -21.41 -16.37
C ILE A 17 -16.87 -21.66 -14.89
N VAL A 18 -15.94 -22.34 -14.23
CA VAL A 18 -15.89 -22.35 -12.78
C VAL A 18 -15.66 -20.89 -12.35
N PRO A 19 -16.56 -20.28 -11.58
CA PRO A 19 -16.31 -18.95 -11.06
C PRO A 19 -15.07 -19.06 -10.15
N MET A 20 -13.92 -18.62 -10.63
CA MET A 20 -12.78 -18.38 -9.77
C MET A 20 -13.22 -17.28 -8.79
N THR A 21 -13.60 -17.66 -7.58
CA THR A 21 -13.77 -16.70 -6.50
C THR A 21 -12.42 -16.06 -6.25
N VAL A 22 -12.20 -14.91 -6.87
CA VAL A 22 -11.07 -14.03 -6.52
C VAL A 22 -11.33 -13.63 -5.07
N MET A 23 -10.64 -14.27 -4.13
CA MET A 23 -10.67 -13.86 -2.75
C MET A 23 -10.08 -12.46 -2.69
N ALA A 24 -10.93 -11.46 -2.51
CA ALA A 24 -10.51 -10.08 -2.35
C ALA A 24 -9.47 -9.99 -1.22
N THR A 25 -8.31 -9.42 -1.54
CA THR A 25 -7.26 -9.17 -0.56
C THR A 25 -7.78 -8.10 0.41
N GLU A 26 -7.58 -8.30 1.71
CA GLU A 26 -8.03 -7.33 2.72
C GLU A 26 -7.24 -6.02 2.59
N GLU A 27 -7.95 -4.89 2.59
CA GLU A 27 -7.39 -3.53 2.54
C GLU A 27 -7.72 -2.75 3.82
N PRO A 28 -6.89 -1.74 4.19
CA PRO A 28 -7.20 -0.84 5.29
C PRO A 28 -8.53 -0.13 5.08
N LYS A 29 -9.35 -0.06 6.13
CA LYS A 29 -10.63 0.65 6.08
C LYS A 29 -10.42 2.16 6.14
N TYR A 30 -11.17 2.85 5.30
CA TYR A 30 -11.25 4.31 5.32
C TYR A 30 -12.68 4.79 5.05
N GLU A 31 -12.93 6.01 5.41
CA GLU A 31 -14.07 6.81 4.98
C GLU A 31 -13.61 7.75 3.88
N LEU A 32 -14.34 7.77 2.77
CA LEU A 32 -14.09 8.71 1.67
C LEU A 32 -14.67 10.08 2.05
N ILE A 33 -13.79 11.09 2.20
CA ILE A 33 -14.20 12.46 2.53
C ILE A 33 -14.55 13.23 1.27
N GLU A 34 -13.72 13.10 0.23
CA GLU A 34 -13.89 13.78 -1.04
C GLU A 34 -13.24 13.01 -2.18
N LYS A 35 -13.81 13.09 -3.39
CA LYS A 35 -13.26 12.51 -4.62
C LYS A 35 -13.33 13.48 -5.78
N SER A 36 -12.22 13.59 -6.52
CA SER A 36 -12.11 14.40 -7.73
C SER A 36 -11.29 13.61 -8.77
N GLY A 37 -11.98 12.81 -9.59
CA GLY A 37 -11.33 11.89 -10.53
C GLY A 37 -10.52 10.83 -9.82
N LYS A 38 -9.18 10.88 -10.00
CA LYS A 38 -8.21 9.97 -9.35
C LYS A 38 -7.65 10.50 -8.03
N LEU A 39 -8.08 11.69 -7.61
CA LEU A 39 -7.65 12.35 -6.39
C LEU A 39 -8.72 12.18 -5.31
N GLU A 40 -8.31 11.80 -4.10
CA GLU A 40 -9.22 11.52 -2.99
C GLU A 40 -8.67 12.07 -1.67
N LEU A 41 -9.58 12.47 -0.79
CA LEU A 41 -9.32 12.68 0.64
C LEU A 41 -9.98 11.56 1.41
N ARG A 42 -9.19 10.84 2.20
CA ARG A 42 -9.65 9.70 2.99
C ARG A 42 -9.33 9.88 4.47
N GLN A 43 -10.22 9.38 5.33
CA GLN A 43 -9.98 9.20 6.77
C GLN A 43 -9.74 7.71 7.02
N TYR A 44 -8.50 7.30 7.22
CA TYR A 44 -8.18 5.92 7.58
C TYR A 44 -8.50 5.64 9.04
N GLN A 45 -9.02 4.43 9.30
CA GLN A 45 -9.17 3.90 10.64
C GLN A 45 -7.79 3.49 11.22
N PRO A 46 -7.66 3.39 12.54
CA PRO A 46 -6.44 2.83 13.13
C PRO A 46 -6.14 1.45 12.56
N MET A 47 -4.86 1.17 12.29
CA MET A 47 -4.42 -0.11 11.74
C MET A 47 -3.14 -0.57 12.39
N LEU A 48 -2.90 -1.88 12.38
CA LEU A 48 -1.64 -2.50 12.73
C LEU A 48 -0.81 -2.69 11.47
N ILE A 49 0.47 -2.36 11.51
CA ILE A 49 1.40 -2.63 10.41
C ILE A 49 2.57 -3.48 10.88
N ALA A 50 3.12 -4.28 9.96
CA ALA A 50 4.48 -4.80 10.05
C ALA A 50 5.35 -3.98 9.12
N GLU A 51 6.49 -3.49 9.63
CA GLU A 51 7.40 -2.62 8.88
C GLU A 51 8.86 -3.03 9.04
N VAL A 52 9.67 -2.70 8.04
CA VAL A 52 11.12 -2.92 8.03
C VAL A 52 11.82 -1.74 7.38
N LEU A 53 13.00 -1.39 7.90
CA LEU A 53 13.88 -0.39 7.30
C LEU A 53 14.91 -1.08 6.41
N VAL A 54 15.04 -0.62 5.17
CA VAL A 54 15.92 -1.21 4.15
C VAL A 54 16.73 -0.12 3.48
N ASP A 55 18.04 -0.36 3.35
CA ASP A 55 18.95 0.52 2.62
C ASP A 55 18.93 0.18 1.13
N GLY A 56 19.25 1.18 0.26
CA GLY A 56 19.36 1.03 -1.18
C GLY A 56 18.49 2.02 -1.96
N ASN A 57 18.26 1.74 -3.25
CA ASN A 57 17.30 2.50 -4.04
C ASN A 57 15.86 1.97 -3.80
N MET A 58 14.86 2.73 -4.24
CA MET A 58 13.44 2.42 -4.00
C MET A 58 13.03 1.01 -4.44
N ASP A 59 13.48 0.56 -5.62
CA ASP A 59 13.07 -0.75 -6.15
C ASP A 59 13.76 -1.91 -5.42
N GLN A 60 15.04 -1.78 -5.09
CA GLN A 60 15.76 -2.76 -4.28
C GLN A 60 15.17 -2.87 -2.89
N ALA A 61 14.93 -1.73 -2.22
CA ALA A 61 14.34 -1.68 -0.89
C ALA A 61 12.93 -2.27 -0.87
N SER A 62 12.10 -1.95 -1.87
CA SER A 62 10.77 -2.53 -2.04
C SER A 62 10.82 -4.06 -2.14
N GLY A 63 11.74 -4.60 -2.96
CA GLY A 63 11.86 -6.06 -3.14
C GLY A 63 12.41 -6.76 -1.90
N ILE A 64 13.39 -6.17 -1.21
CA ILE A 64 13.96 -6.72 0.03
C ILE A 64 12.91 -6.68 1.15
N GLY A 65 12.30 -5.52 1.38
CA GLY A 65 11.28 -5.35 2.42
C GLY A 65 10.09 -6.26 2.23
N PHE A 66 9.62 -6.39 0.96
CA PHE A 66 8.56 -7.34 0.63
C PHE A 66 8.92 -8.77 1.07
N ARG A 67 10.11 -9.26 0.71
CA ARG A 67 10.53 -10.64 1.05
C ARG A 67 10.61 -10.86 2.55
N LEU A 68 11.17 -9.91 3.31
CA LEU A 68 11.28 -10.01 4.76
C LEU A 68 9.91 -10.10 5.43
N ILE A 69 8.97 -9.21 5.06
CA ILE A 69 7.63 -9.21 5.66
C ILE A 69 6.81 -10.40 5.15
N ALA A 70 6.97 -10.81 3.88
CA ALA A 70 6.32 -12.00 3.34
C ALA A 70 6.76 -13.27 4.09
N ASP A 71 8.05 -13.43 4.36
CA ASP A 71 8.58 -14.53 5.16
C ASP A 71 7.92 -14.58 6.56
N TYR A 72 7.80 -13.43 7.22
CA TYR A 72 7.10 -13.31 8.50
C TYR A 72 5.63 -13.77 8.40
N ILE A 73 4.85 -13.29 7.43
CA ILE A 73 3.43 -13.62 7.33
C ILE A 73 3.20 -15.06 6.86
N PHE A 74 4.16 -15.67 6.15
CA PHE A 74 4.06 -17.06 5.70
C PHE A 74 4.52 -18.09 6.73
N GLY A 75 4.91 -17.66 7.93
CA GLY A 75 5.09 -18.55 9.06
C GLY A 75 6.43 -18.42 9.79
N ASN A 76 7.35 -17.52 9.35
CA ASN A 76 8.55 -17.21 10.14
C ASN A 76 8.22 -16.31 11.32
N ASN A 77 7.35 -16.82 12.20
CA ASN A 77 6.82 -16.13 13.37
C ASN A 77 6.50 -17.12 14.48
N ILE A 78 6.21 -16.60 15.65
CA ILE A 78 5.85 -17.37 16.83
C ILE A 78 4.59 -16.80 17.48
N THR A 79 3.59 -17.64 17.73
CA THR A 79 2.39 -17.30 18.52
C THR A 79 2.69 -17.37 20.02
N LYS A 80 1.79 -16.87 20.85
CA LYS A 80 1.88 -17.05 22.32
C LYS A 80 1.91 -18.52 22.77
N ALA A 81 1.36 -19.42 21.94
CA ALA A 81 1.39 -20.86 22.19
C ALA A 81 2.70 -21.55 21.73
N GLY A 82 3.67 -20.78 21.20
CA GLY A 82 4.96 -21.29 20.75
C GLY A 82 4.95 -21.89 19.33
N ASN A 83 3.86 -21.78 18.57
CA ASN A 83 3.70 -22.34 17.24
C ASN A 83 3.83 -21.28 16.14
N SER A 84 4.28 -21.68 14.96
CA SER A 84 4.20 -20.88 13.74
C SER A 84 2.75 -20.76 13.25
N GLN A 85 2.38 -19.60 12.69
CA GLN A 85 1.04 -19.37 12.13
C GLN A 85 1.13 -18.56 10.83
N LYS A 86 0.45 -19.02 9.77
CA LYS A 86 0.28 -18.22 8.55
C LYS A 86 -0.69 -17.07 8.80
N ILE A 87 -0.25 -15.86 8.48
CA ILE A 87 -1.05 -14.63 8.48
C ILE A 87 -1.53 -14.40 7.04
N LYS A 88 -2.80 -14.06 6.85
CA LYS A 88 -3.34 -13.77 5.51
C LYS A 88 -2.69 -12.49 4.96
N MET A 89 -2.26 -12.53 3.70
CA MET A 89 -1.72 -11.35 3.02
C MET A 89 -2.79 -10.28 2.84
N THR A 90 -2.40 -9.03 2.96
CA THR A 90 -3.23 -7.84 2.75
C THR A 90 -2.64 -6.97 1.62
N ALA A 91 -3.37 -6.00 1.16
CA ALA A 91 -2.91 -4.94 0.27
C ALA A 91 -3.24 -3.57 0.89
N PRO A 92 -2.46 -2.53 0.59
CA PRO A 92 -1.27 -2.50 -0.25
C PRO A 92 0.02 -2.87 0.48
N VAL A 93 1.11 -3.01 -0.30
CA VAL A 93 2.48 -2.87 0.18
C VAL A 93 2.87 -1.40 0.04
N THR A 94 3.23 -0.76 1.13
CA THR A 94 3.59 0.67 1.17
C THR A 94 5.09 0.85 1.33
N ILE A 95 5.68 1.78 0.59
CA ILE A 95 7.06 2.20 0.71
C ILE A 95 7.15 3.72 0.83
N GLU A 96 7.93 4.20 1.78
CA GLU A 96 8.21 5.62 1.98
C GLU A 96 9.71 5.86 2.26
N PRO A 97 10.27 7.02 1.85
CA PRO A 97 11.63 7.38 2.23
C PRO A 97 11.68 7.64 3.73
N ARG A 98 12.72 7.13 4.41
CA ARG A 98 12.97 7.39 5.81
C ARG A 98 14.14 8.36 5.94
N SER A 99 13.89 9.59 6.37
CA SER A 99 14.92 10.56 6.74
C SER A 99 14.98 10.69 8.25
N GLU A 100 16.16 10.95 8.79
CA GLU A 100 16.34 11.22 10.23
C GLU A 100 15.80 12.60 10.62
N GLU A 101 15.57 13.50 9.64
CA GLU A 101 15.01 14.83 9.85
C GLU A 101 13.63 14.96 9.21
N ILE A 102 12.63 15.21 10.03
CA ILE A 102 11.30 15.66 9.60
C ILE A 102 11.41 17.17 9.32
N SER A 103 11.81 17.53 8.10
CA SER A 103 11.74 18.93 7.65
C SER A 103 10.35 19.23 7.14
N MET A 104 9.60 20.08 7.85
CA MET A 104 8.25 20.54 7.50
C MET A 104 8.28 21.71 6.50
N THR A 105 9.25 21.80 5.61
CA THR A 105 9.36 22.91 4.65
C THR A 105 9.25 22.43 3.21
N ILE A 106 8.32 23.05 2.46
CA ILE A 106 8.26 23.00 0.99
C ILE A 106 9.41 23.88 0.43
N PRO A 107 10.25 23.45 -0.54
CA PRO A 107 9.99 22.42 -1.55
C PRO A 107 10.50 21.06 -1.16
N ILE A 108 9.70 20.03 -1.42
CA ILE A 108 10.15 18.65 -1.34
C ILE A 108 11.17 18.42 -2.46
N SER A 109 12.41 18.78 -2.22
CA SER A 109 13.50 18.13 -2.93
C SER A 109 13.50 16.70 -2.42
N LEU A 110 13.27 15.74 -3.32
CA LEU A 110 13.67 14.34 -3.13
C LEU A 110 15.20 14.35 -3.07
N LYS A 111 15.75 14.98 -2.01
CA LYS A 111 17.16 14.89 -1.72
C LYS A 111 17.43 13.41 -1.49
N LYS A 112 18.41 12.91 -2.16
CA LYS A 112 19.08 11.63 -2.02
C LYS A 112 19.63 11.51 -0.59
N ASN A 113 18.69 11.45 0.40
CA ASN A 113 19.02 11.31 1.80
C ASN A 113 19.16 9.82 2.09
N SER A 114 20.35 9.43 2.41
CA SER A 114 20.81 8.16 3.03
C SER A 114 20.32 6.84 2.42
N GLY A 115 19.50 6.82 1.35
CA GLY A 115 19.06 5.59 0.69
C GLY A 115 18.35 4.60 1.61
N ARG A 116 17.69 5.07 2.67
CA ARG A 116 16.92 4.23 3.59
C ARG A 116 15.43 4.37 3.33
N TRP A 117 14.74 3.23 3.24
CA TRP A 117 13.32 3.14 2.93
C TRP A 117 12.59 2.33 4.01
N GLN A 118 11.43 2.78 4.41
CA GLN A 118 10.50 1.99 5.20
C GLN A 118 9.55 1.26 4.26
N VAL A 119 9.52 -0.06 4.35
CA VAL A 119 8.53 -0.91 3.68
C VAL A 119 7.57 -1.45 4.73
N SER A 120 6.27 -1.35 4.48
CA SER A 120 5.26 -1.77 5.44
C SER A 120 4.07 -2.49 4.78
N PHE A 121 3.47 -3.41 5.54
CA PHE A 121 2.22 -4.09 5.20
C PHE A 121 1.21 -3.81 6.31
N ALA A 122 -0.03 -3.47 5.94
CA ALA A 122 -1.12 -3.50 6.90
C ALA A 122 -1.36 -4.95 7.34
N MET A 123 -1.60 -5.18 8.62
CA MET A 123 -1.94 -6.52 9.12
C MET A 123 -3.46 -6.71 9.10
N PRO A 124 -3.95 -7.96 8.95
CA PRO A 124 -5.38 -8.25 8.99
C PRO A 124 -6.01 -7.68 10.27
N ARG A 125 -7.18 -7.06 10.15
CA ARG A 125 -7.88 -6.35 11.23
C ARG A 125 -8.23 -7.19 12.45
N LYS A 126 -8.27 -8.51 12.29
CA LYS A 126 -8.50 -9.45 13.39
C LYS A 126 -7.39 -9.46 14.43
N TYR A 127 -6.19 -8.92 14.11
CA TYR A 127 -5.06 -8.90 15.01
C TYR A 127 -4.93 -7.55 15.74
N THR A 128 -4.47 -7.65 16.97
CA THR A 128 -3.95 -6.55 17.79
C THR A 128 -2.48 -6.82 18.08
N LEU A 129 -1.76 -5.87 18.69
CA LEU A 129 -0.38 -6.09 19.15
C LEU A 129 -0.26 -7.29 20.12
N ASP A 130 -1.33 -7.57 20.86
CA ASP A 130 -1.35 -8.66 21.85
C ASP A 130 -1.64 -10.03 21.24
N THR A 131 -2.27 -10.08 20.05
CA THR A 131 -2.76 -11.33 19.45
C THR A 131 -2.03 -11.73 18.18
N ILE A 132 -1.29 -10.80 17.56
CA ILE A 132 -0.52 -11.08 16.36
C ILE A 132 0.70 -11.95 16.70
N PRO A 133 1.03 -12.99 15.92
CA PRO A 133 2.29 -13.71 16.08
C PRO A 133 3.50 -12.78 16.00
N LEU A 134 4.49 -12.96 16.85
CA LEU A 134 5.70 -12.15 16.84
C LEU A 134 6.64 -12.60 15.72
N PRO A 135 7.28 -11.67 14.98
CA PRO A 135 8.25 -12.02 13.97
C PRO A 135 9.51 -12.63 14.62
N ASN A 136 10.05 -13.72 14.04
CA ASN A 136 11.34 -14.27 14.43
C ASN A 136 12.49 -13.37 13.97
N ASN A 137 12.30 -12.65 12.84
CA ASN A 137 13.28 -11.67 12.36
C ASN A 137 13.15 -10.35 13.14
N LYS A 138 14.19 -9.99 13.88
CA LYS A 138 14.25 -8.77 14.72
C LYS A 138 14.25 -7.46 13.93
N GLN A 139 14.46 -7.50 12.60
CA GLN A 139 14.37 -6.30 11.74
C GLN A 139 12.91 -5.86 11.51
N ILE A 140 11.96 -6.77 11.71
CA ILE A 140 10.55 -6.48 11.52
C ILE A 140 9.95 -5.92 12.79
N MET A 141 9.37 -4.73 12.69
CA MET A 141 8.69 -4.05 13.79
C MET A 141 7.18 -4.09 13.55
N LEU A 142 6.44 -4.33 14.62
CA LEU A 142 4.97 -4.25 14.64
C LEU A 142 4.56 -2.93 15.27
N ARG A 143 3.77 -2.11 14.57
CA ARG A 143 3.37 -0.79 15.06
C ARG A 143 1.91 -0.49 14.76
N LYS A 144 1.21 0.12 15.73
CA LYS A 144 -0.14 0.65 15.54
C LYS A 144 -0.07 2.05 14.94
N ILE A 145 -0.73 2.24 13.80
CA ILE A 145 -0.93 3.55 13.18
C ILE A 145 -2.26 4.09 13.69
N PRO A 146 -2.32 5.32 14.24
CA PRO A 146 -3.58 5.96 14.63
C PRO A 146 -4.43 6.30 13.40
N ALA A 147 -5.69 6.65 13.63
CA ALA A 147 -6.55 7.20 12.60
C ALA A 147 -5.90 8.46 11.99
N ARG A 148 -5.89 8.59 10.66
CA ARG A 148 -5.24 9.71 9.97
C ARG A 148 -5.99 10.13 8.71
N LYS A 149 -5.93 11.43 8.42
CA LYS A 149 -6.41 11.99 7.16
C LYS A 149 -5.29 11.93 6.13
N VAL A 150 -5.63 11.42 4.93
CA VAL A 150 -4.65 11.17 3.87
C VAL A 150 -5.21 11.67 2.54
N ALA A 151 -4.42 12.44 1.82
CA ALA A 151 -4.67 12.80 0.43
C ALA A 151 -4.04 11.74 -0.47
N ILE A 152 -4.74 11.33 -1.51
CA ILE A 152 -4.38 10.21 -2.39
C ILE A 152 -4.48 10.61 -3.85
N LEU A 153 -3.54 10.12 -4.67
CA LEU A 153 -3.62 10.09 -6.12
C LEU A 153 -3.46 8.63 -6.59
N GLU A 154 -4.53 8.07 -7.14
CA GLU A 154 -4.51 6.76 -7.77
C GLU A 154 -3.96 6.84 -9.20
N PHE A 155 -3.12 5.87 -9.59
CA PHE A 155 -2.59 5.76 -10.95
C PHE A 155 -2.26 4.32 -11.33
N SER A 156 -2.17 4.05 -12.64
CA SER A 156 -1.73 2.77 -13.18
C SER A 156 -0.37 2.92 -13.88
N GLY A 157 0.24 1.81 -14.28
CA GLY A 157 1.48 1.78 -15.03
C GLY A 157 2.69 1.37 -14.21
N PHE A 158 3.86 1.64 -14.78
CA PHE A 158 5.13 1.35 -14.12
C PHE A 158 5.42 2.38 -13.02
N VAL A 159 5.99 1.87 -11.95
CA VAL A 159 6.47 2.67 -10.82
C VAL A 159 7.99 2.74 -10.86
N ASN A 160 8.54 3.95 -10.84
CA ASN A 160 9.96 4.28 -10.67
C ASN A 160 10.06 5.62 -9.95
N GLU A 161 11.27 5.99 -9.50
CA GLU A 161 11.49 7.24 -8.74
C GLU A 161 10.97 8.48 -9.48
N LYS A 162 11.22 8.59 -10.79
CA LYS A 162 10.81 9.74 -11.62
C LYS A 162 9.28 9.85 -11.69
N ASN A 163 8.58 8.75 -11.98
CA ASN A 163 7.12 8.74 -12.09
C ASN A 163 6.48 8.99 -10.72
N THR A 164 7.02 8.40 -9.66
CA THR A 164 6.58 8.61 -8.27
C THR A 164 6.70 10.08 -7.88
N ALA A 165 7.84 10.72 -8.17
CA ALA A 165 8.05 12.14 -7.90
C ALA A 165 7.07 13.04 -8.68
N SER A 166 6.82 12.75 -9.95
CA SER A 166 5.85 13.50 -10.78
C SER A 166 4.44 13.39 -10.22
N ARG A 167 4.00 12.18 -9.80
CA ARG A 167 2.68 11.97 -9.18
C ARG A 167 2.56 12.63 -7.82
N ALA A 168 3.63 12.62 -7.03
CA ALA A 168 3.67 13.33 -5.76
C ALA A 168 3.48 14.86 -5.96
N GLN A 169 4.15 15.45 -6.95
CA GLN A 169 3.97 16.87 -7.28
C GLN A 169 2.54 17.19 -7.74
N GLU A 170 1.91 16.31 -8.53
CA GLU A 170 0.52 16.45 -8.95
C GLU A 170 -0.42 16.48 -7.74
N LEU A 171 -0.25 15.55 -6.80
CA LEU A 171 -1.02 15.48 -5.56
C LEU A 171 -0.85 16.75 -4.72
N LEU A 172 0.39 17.18 -4.50
CA LEU A 172 0.69 18.39 -3.68
C LEU A 172 0.13 19.67 -4.29
N LYS A 173 0.19 19.84 -5.63
CA LYS A 173 -0.44 20.97 -6.32
C LYS A 173 -1.97 20.98 -6.15
N TRP A 174 -2.60 19.81 -6.16
CA TRP A 174 -4.03 19.71 -5.91
C TRP A 174 -4.38 20.04 -4.45
N MET A 175 -3.57 19.58 -3.49
CA MET A 175 -3.73 19.91 -2.07
C MET A 175 -3.59 21.41 -1.81
N ASP A 176 -2.61 22.07 -2.42
CA ASP A 176 -2.42 23.53 -2.27
C ASP A 176 -3.64 24.31 -2.77
N LYS A 177 -4.24 23.95 -3.92
CA LYS A 177 -5.49 24.53 -4.41
C LYS A 177 -6.66 24.37 -3.43
N LYS A 178 -6.61 23.39 -2.53
CA LYS A 178 -7.62 23.13 -1.48
C LYS A 178 -7.24 23.69 -0.11
N ASN A 179 -6.18 24.50 -0.04
CA ASN A 179 -5.64 25.02 1.22
C ASN A 179 -5.29 23.90 2.23
N LEU A 180 -4.75 22.78 1.73
CA LEU A 180 -4.26 21.68 2.55
C LEU A 180 -2.73 21.67 2.58
N ILE A 181 -2.16 21.37 3.74
CA ILE A 181 -0.72 21.16 3.94
C ILE A 181 -0.43 19.69 4.20
N SER A 182 0.72 19.22 3.71
CA SER A 182 1.19 17.87 3.99
C SER A 182 1.68 17.72 5.43
N THR A 183 1.42 16.56 6.04
CA THR A 183 1.82 16.23 7.42
C THR A 183 2.62 14.93 7.48
N GLY A 184 3.68 14.81 6.71
CA GLY A 184 4.53 13.62 6.69
C GLY A 184 5.17 13.36 5.34
N SER A 185 5.77 12.20 5.20
CA SER A 185 6.43 11.74 3.98
C SER A 185 5.42 11.34 2.91
N ILE A 186 5.85 11.41 1.65
CA ILE A 186 5.12 10.81 0.53
C ILE A 186 5.24 9.29 0.62
N GLU A 187 4.12 8.61 0.59
CA GLU A 187 4.02 7.15 0.59
C GLU A 187 3.62 6.66 -0.80
N LEU A 188 4.25 5.59 -1.28
CA LEU A 188 3.85 4.86 -2.48
C LEU A 188 3.25 3.52 -2.05
N SER A 189 2.02 3.25 -2.45
CA SER A 189 1.31 2.00 -2.20
C SER A 189 1.09 1.22 -3.49
N ARG A 190 1.44 -0.07 -3.47
CA ARG A 190 1.26 -1.01 -4.58
C ARG A 190 0.26 -2.08 -4.17
N TYR A 191 -0.81 -2.24 -4.95
CA TYR A 191 -1.92 -3.15 -4.64
C TYR A 191 -1.81 -4.49 -5.37
N ASP A 192 -1.13 -4.50 -6.51
CA ASP A 192 -1.08 -5.65 -7.41
C ASP A 192 0.27 -6.33 -7.42
N PRO A 193 0.27 -7.67 -7.66
CA PRO A 193 1.49 -8.44 -7.81
C PRO A 193 2.31 -7.98 -9.04
N PRO A 194 3.62 -8.24 -9.08
CA PRO A 194 4.52 -7.76 -10.15
C PRO A 194 4.21 -8.35 -11.53
N TRP A 195 3.52 -9.50 -11.62
CA TRP A 195 3.07 -10.12 -12.88
C TRP A 195 1.80 -9.50 -13.46
N THR A 196 1.08 -8.65 -12.73
CA THR A 196 -0.07 -7.90 -13.26
C THR A 196 0.41 -6.97 -14.38
N LEU A 197 -0.31 -6.93 -15.50
CA LEU A 197 0.01 -6.03 -16.61
C LEU A 197 0.05 -4.57 -16.13
N PRO A 198 1.03 -3.76 -16.52
CA PRO A 198 1.24 -2.43 -15.94
C PRO A 198 0.01 -1.52 -15.98
N PHE A 199 -0.74 -1.52 -17.08
CA PHE A 199 -1.93 -0.67 -17.24
C PHE A 199 -3.13 -1.11 -16.39
N LEU A 200 -3.11 -2.34 -15.84
CA LEU A 200 -4.11 -2.86 -14.91
C LEU A 200 -3.72 -2.68 -13.44
N ARG A 201 -2.48 -2.27 -13.16
CA ARG A 201 -2.01 -2.10 -11.78
C ARG A 201 -2.66 -0.89 -11.14
N ARG A 202 -3.10 -1.07 -9.91
CA ARG A 202 -3.47 0.02 -9.01
C ARG A 202 -2.28 0.40 -8.14
N ASN A 203 -1.83 1.64 -8.28
CA ASN A 203 -0.85 2.26 -7.41
C ASN A 203 -1.44 3.54 -6.82
N GLU A 204 -0.99 3.93 -5.65
CA GLU A 204 -1.40 5.17 -5.01
C GLU A 204 -0.18 5.92 -4.50
N ILE A 205 -0.11 7.22 -4.77
CA ILE A 205 0.71 8.17 -4.02
C ILE A 205 -0.16 8.76 -2.94
N SER A 206 0.33 8.79 -1.72
CA SER A 206 -0.41 9.33 -0.59
C SER A 206 0.46 10.17 0.33
N VAL A 207 -0.18 11.08 1.06
CA VAL A 207 0.46 11.88 2.12
C VAL A 207 -0.57 12.29 3.15
N GLY A 208 -0.19 12.30 4.42
CA GLY A 208 -1.01 12.86 5.49
C GLY A 208 -1.29 14.35 5.23
N TYR A 209 -2.48 14.85 5.61
CA TYR A 209 -2.80 16.26 5.43
C TYR A 209 -3.51 16.89 6.63
N ALA A 210 -3.36 18.23 6.73
CA ALA A 210 -4.12 19.10 7.61
C ALA A 210 -4.62 20.34 6.84
N LYS A 211 -5.60 21.05 7.38
CA LYS A 211 -6.00 22.36 6.84
C LYS A 211 -4.90 23.40 7.10
N ASN A 212 -4.65 24.26 6.12
CA ASN A 212 -3.73 25.38 6.28
C ASN A 212 -4.43 26.53 7.01
N LYS A 213 -4.25 26.63 8.31
CA LYS A 213 -4.85 27.69 9.13
C LYS A 213 -4.32 29.10 8.79
N ALA A 214 -3.16 29.21 8.14
CA ALA A 214 -2.57 30.52 7.79
C ALA A 214 -3.24 31.22 6.59
N LYS A 215 -4.09 30.53 5.83
CA LYS A 215 -4.84 31.07 4.68
C LYS A 215 -6.34 31.28 5.00
N GLU A 216 -6.75 31.21 6.26
CA GLU A 216 -8.14 31.47 6.68
C GLU A 216 -8.39 32.95 7.10
N PHE A 217 -7.45 33.87 6.78
CA PHE A 217 -7.57 35.31 7.05
C PHE A 217 -7.54 36.13 5.75
#